data_47212d195fec9f3f14dc14c80df705d8
#
_entry.id   47212d195fec9f3f14dc14c80df705d8
#
_cell.length_a   1.000
_cell.length_b   1.000
_cell.length_c   1.000
_cell.angle_alpha   90.00
_cell.angle_beta   90.00
_cell.angle_gamma   90.00
#
_symmetry.space_group_name_H-M   'P 1'
#
loop_
_entity.id
_entity.type
_entity.pdbx_description
1 polymer ?
#
loop_
_entity_poly.entity_id
_entity_poly.type
_entity_poly.pdbx_seq_one_letter_code
_entity_poly.pdbx_strand_id
1 'polypeptide(L)'
;LRGRRGTPAVLGRFRYGREWESVTVKEVATVPLPQGGDPSWALVFPSDYGTGISNLGLHYVYYQLKRLGVGVERFFHSPIPNISVESHRPLQDFPIITASIAYEPDALNFLELLSLAGIPPRRKQRDTGAHPLIGAAGAFSSINPSMLLAIADFIVMGDGEPVIPFLVESLRKYSREVDREKLLKALDEHPSILVPGLGEEKALDTLARGEKRGAVTPAGQSVGHGIWVTPNSAFGDTLLLELQRGCMRGCPYCVLPACFSPLRQRPLEMVLDALDRCSSRVPFSQVGLVTPEAGDYPGLDVLLDRIESLGKGVSFASLRIDNLTPRMVKSLRDSGRESLTIAPETGSDSLRKCCGKPFTNGQILDKLEMARMEGMKKVKLYFMVGLPGETDEDVLAIASLAGAIRKGLHMGVSLSVNTFVPKPGTPWGNQPFVGIKEAERRYQCLKRAIAENLGKSFEARFSSPREADLEYRLSWAGPEAVDWMETLVEKRKRGKNNAI
;
A
#
# COMPACT_ATOMS: atom_id res chain seq x y z
N LEU A 1 28.71 -4.36 -17.92
CA LEU A 1 27.54 -4.41 -18.78
C LEU A 1 26.56 -3.34 -18.36
N ARG A 2 26.21 -2.47 -19.31
CA ARG A 2 25.58 -1.16 -19.13
C ARG A 2 24.24 -1.23 -18.43
N GLY A 3 24.08 -0.43 -17.36
CA GLY A 3 22.83 -0.25 -16.62
C GLY A 3 21.72 0.32 -17.51
N ARG A 4 20.56 -0.31 -17.48
CA ARG A 4 19.33 0.28 -17.99
C ARG A 4 18.88 1.36 -17.03
N ARG A 5 18.94 2.61 -17.47
CA ARG A 5 18.29 3.76 -16.83
C ARG A 5 16.79 3.49 -16.88
N GLY A 6 16.15 3.36 -15.72
CA GLY A 6 14.70 3.43 -15.63
C GLY A 6 14.26 4.83 -16.06
N THR A 7 13.65 4.93 -17.21
CA THR A 7 12.99 6.13 -17.72
C THR A 7 11.80 6.46 -16.81
N PRO A 8 11.60 7.71 -16.41
CA PRO A 8 10.32 8.13 -15.81
C PRO A 8 9.22 7.87 -16.86
N ALA A 9 8.09 7.33 -16.42
CA ALA A 9 6.95 7.05 -17.30
C ALA A 9 6.51 8.36 -17.98
N VAL A 10 6.86 8.50 -19.25
CA VAL A 10 6.36 9.56 -20.11
C VAL A 10 4.92 9.18 -20.45
N LEU A 11 3.95 9.94 -19.92
CA LEU A 11 2.56 9.89 -20.33
C LEU A 11 2.45 10.28 -21.80
N GLY A 12 2.61 9.29 -22.71
CA GLY A 12 2.29 9.42 -24.12
C GLY A 12 0.76 9.51 -24.29
N ARG A 13 0.31 10.27 -25.30
CA ARG A 13 -1.08 10.30 -25.73
C ARG A 13 -1.52 8.89 -26.14
N PHE A 14 -2.25 8.20 -25.27
CA PHE A 14 -2.81 6.89 -25.58
C PHE A 14 -3.96 7.06 -26.59
N ARG A 15 -3.83 6.40 -27.76
CA ARG A 15 -4.93 6.17 -28.70
C ARG A 15 -5.64 4.89 -28.25
N TYR A 16 -6.83 5.04 -27.69
CA TYR A 16 -7.69 3.91 -27.31
C TYR A 16 -7.85 2.93 -28.49
N GLY A 17 -7.62 1.66 -28.27
CA GLY A 17 -8.06 0.59 -29.15
C GLY A 17 -7.03 -0.40 -29.72
N ARG A 18 -5.72 -0.10 -29.77
CA ARG A 18 -4.71 -1.05 -30.27
C ARG A 18 -3.65 -1.49 -29.25
N GLU A 19 -3.64 -0.91 -28.08
CA GLU A 19 -2.55 -1.15 -27.11
C GLU A 19 -2.85 -2.29 -26.13
N TRP A 20 -4.14 -2.67 -25.95
CA TRP A 20 -4.50 -3.86 -25.17
C TRP A 20 -3.98 -5.17 -25.76
N GLU A 21 -3.93 -5.30 -27.09
CA GLU A 21 -3.40 -6.51 -27.74
C GLU A 21 -1.94 -6.76 -27.41
N SER A 22 -1.20 -5.72 -26.94
CA SER A 22 0.21 -5.82 -26.53
C SER A 22 0.40 -6.03 -25.02
N VAL A 23 -0.61 -5.77 -24.17
CA VAL A 23 -0.56 -5.96 -22.71
C VAL A 23 -1.24 -7.27 -22.33
N THR A 24 -0.59 -8.39 -22.61
CA THR A 24 -1.08 -9.70 -22.16
C THR A 24 -0.82 -9.83 -20.66
N VAL A 25 -1.86 -9.62 -19.86
CA VAL A 25 -1.82 -9.88 -18.41
C VAL A 25 -1.93 -11.40 -18.21
N LYS A 26 -0.84 -12.03 -17.76
CA LYS A 26 -0.82 -13.46 -17.45
C LYS A 26 -1.14 -13.66 -15.97
N GLU A 27 -2.38 -13.99 -15.66
CA GLU A 27 -2.83 -14.29 -14.30
C GLU A 27 -3.22 -15.76 -14.18
N VAL A 28 -2.84 -16.40 -13.08
CA VAL A 28 -3.31 -17.73 -12.71
C VAL A 28 -4.05 -17.62 -11.38
N ALA A 29 -5.33 -18.04 -11.38
CA ALA A 29 -6.16 -17.96 -10.20
C ALA A 29 -5.86 -19.12 -9.24
N THR A 30 -5.62 -18.82 -7.96
CA THR A 30 -5.38 -19.79 -6.88
C THR A 30 -6.68 -20.44 -6.38
N VAL A 31 -7.82 -19.83 -6.68
CA VAL A 31 -9.16 -20.27 -6.30
C VAL A 31 -10.10 -20.25 -7.50
N PRO A 32 -11.17 -21.05 -7.51
CA PRO A 32 -12.22 -20.93 -8.52
C PRO A 32 -12.89 -19.55 -8.45
N LEU A 33 -13.02 -18.90 -9.60
CA LEU A 33 -13.66 -17.59 -9.74
C LEU A 33 -14.93 -17.73 -10.61
N PRO A 34 -16.13 -17.52 -10.04
CA PRO A 34 -17.38 -17.52 -10.80
C PRO A 34 -17.37 -16.47 -11.90
N GLN A 35 -17.94 -16.78 -13.06
CA GLN A 35 -18.08 -15.86 -14.16
C GLN A 35 -19.39 -15.07 -14.05
N GLY A 36 -19.40 -13.84 -14.59
CA GLY A 36 -20.56 -12.95 -14.58
C GLY A 36 -21.01 -12.54 -13.17
N GLY A 37 -22.29 -12.23 -13.04
CA GLY A 37 -22.93 -11.87 -11.78
C GLY A 37 -23.73 -10.55 -11.84
N ASP A 38 -24.54 -10.30 -10.79
CA ASP A 38 -25.35 -9.09 -10.62
C ASP A 38 -25.25 -8.62 -9.15
N PRO A 39 -25.11 -7.29 -8.91
CA PRO A 39 -24.96 -6.20 -9.88
C PRO A 39 -23.60 -6.18 -10.61
N SER A 40 -23.50 -5.42 -11.70
CA SER A 40 -22.24 -5.12 -12.38
C SER A 40 -21.49 -4.06 -11.57
N TRP A 41 -20.21 -4.33 -11.25
CA TRP A 41 -19.44 -3.53 -10.29
C TRP A 41 -17.99 -3.33 -10.76
N ALA A 42 -17.55 -2.07 -10.85
CA ALA A 42 -16.16 -1.71 -11.11
C ALA A 42 -15.40 -1.60 -9.79
N LEU A 43 -14.35 -2.41 -9.63
CA LEU A 43 -13.41 -2.33 -8.51
C LEU A 43 -12.13 -1.65 -8.98
N VAL A 44 -11.91 -0.42 -8.56
CA VAL A 44 -10.80 0.43 -8.99
C VAL A 44 -9.67 0.39 -7.96
N PHE A 45 -8.45 0.10 -8.41
CA PHE A 45 -7.24 0.38 -7.66
C PHE A 45 -6.47 1.48 -8.42
N PRO A 46 -6.47 2.74 -7.94
CA PRO A 46 -6.04 3.87 -8.75
C PRO A 46 -4.52 4.07 -8.75
N SER A 47 -3.79 3.00 -9.03
CA SER A 47 -2.35 2.96 -9.25
C SER A 47 -2.05 2.09 -10.46
N ASP A 48 -0.75 1.81 -10.73
CA ASP A 48 -0.40 0.88 -11.81
C ASP A 48 -0.86 -0.56 -11.50
N TYR A 49 -1.01 -1.36 -12.56
CA TYR A 49 -1.45 -2.74 -12.45
C TYR A 49 -0.54 -3.58 -11.53
N GLY A 50 0.78 -3.44 -11.68
CA GLY A 50 1.75 -4.22 -10.90
C GLY A 50 1.63 -3.96 -9.39
N THR A 51 1.45 -2.72 -9.00
CA THR A 51 1.20 -2.31 -7.61
C THR A 51 -0.16 -2.81 -7.13
N GLY A 52 -1.21 -2.60 -7.91
CA GLY A 52 -2.57 -2.97 -7.52
C GLY A 52 -2.76 -4.47 -7.37
N ILE A 53 -2.23 -5.28 -8.32
CA ILE A 53 -2.32 -6.75 -8.23
C ILE A 53 -1.41 -7.34 -7.15
N SER A 54 -0.56 -6.53 -6.54
CA SER A 54 0.25 -6.91 -5.38
C SER A 54 -0.42 -6.58 -4.04
N ASN A 55 -1.64 -6.02 -4.07
CA ASN A 55 -2.39 -5.62 -2.87
C ASN A 55 -3.41 -6.69 -2.49
N LEU A 56 -3.20 -7.38 -1.34
CA LEU A 56 -4.12 -8.40 -0.86
C LEU A 56 -5.53 -7.89 -0.56
N GLY A 57 -5.69 -6.63 -0.18
CA GLY A 57 -7.00 -6.02 0.04
C GLY A 57 -7.85 -6.04 -1.23
N LEU A 58 -7.26 -5.72 -2.39
CA LEU A 58 -7.92 -5.83 -3.69
C LEU A 58 -8.37 -7.27 -3.96
N HIS A 59 -7.50 -8.27 -3.70
CA HIS A 59 -7.80 -9.69 -3.88
C HIS A 59 -8.98 -10.13 -3.02
N TYR A 60 -9.02 -9.73 -1.76
CA TYR A 60 -10.07 -10.12 -0.82
C TYR A 60 -11.42 -9.51 -1.18
N VAL A 61 -11.45 -8.21 -1.50
CA VAL A 61 -12.67 -7.52 -1.95
C VAL A 61 -13.22 -8.17 -3.22
N TYR A 62 -12.36 -8.36 -4.22
CA TYR A 62 -12.76 -9.02 -5.48
C TYR A 62 -13.32 -10.42 -5.23
N TYR A 63 -12.63 -11.25 -4.46
CA TYR A 63 -13.04 -12.62 -4.18
C TYR A 63 -14.37 -12.69 -3.43
N GLN A 64 -14.55 -11.82 -2.44
CA GLN A 64 -15.81 -11.71 -1.70
C GLN A 64 -16.98 -11.32 -2.61
N LEU A 65 -16.80 -10.31 -3.46
CA LEU A 65 -17.81 -9.90 -4.42
C LEU A 65 -18.17 -11.04 -5.38
N LYS A 66 -17.17 -11.77 -5.91
CA LYS A 66 -17.39 -12.94 -6.75
C LYS A 66 -18.16 -14.04 -6.03
N ARG A 67 -17.83 -14.36 -4.79
CA ARG A 67 -18.55 -15.35 -3.98
C ARG A 67 -20.00 -14.97 -3.71
N LEU A 68 -20.30 -13.71 -3.65
CA LEU A 68 -21.66 -13.19 -3.49
C LEU A 68 -22.41 -13.06 -4.82
N GLY A 69 -21.84 -13.51 -5.94
CA GLY A 69 -22.48 -13.50 -7.25
C GLY A 69 -22.52 -12.11 -7.90
N VAL A 70 -21.58 -11.24 -7.57
CA VAL A 70 -21.42 -9.90 -8.19
C VAL A 70 -20.59 -10.01 -9.47
N GLY A 71 -21.01 -9.30 -10.52
CA GLY A 71 -20.26 -9.15 -11.77
C GLY A 71 -19.16 -8.11 -11.63
N VAL A 72 -18.14 -8.41 -10.81
CA VAL A 72 -17.04 -7.46 -10.52
C VAL A 72 -15.94 -7.54 -11.57
N GLU A 73 -15.45 -6.37 -12.00
CA GLU A 73 -14.31 -6.20 -12.90
C GLU A 73 -13.32 -5.17 -12.35
N ARG A 74 -12.01 -5.40 -12.60
CA ARG A 74 -10.93 -4.59 -12.02
C ARG A 74 -10.46 -3.50 -12.98
N PHE A 75 -10.14 -2.35 -12.39
CA PHE A 75 -9.62 -1.18 -13.08
C PHE A 75 -8.35 -0.68 -12.39
N PHE A 76 -7.38 -0.23 -13.19
CA PHE A 76 -6.12 0.36 -12.72
C PHE A 76 -5.88 1.70 -13.43
N HIS A 77 -5.02 2.54 -12.85
CA HIS A 77 -4.69 3.83 -13.45
C HIS A 77 -3.78 3.70 -14.68
N SER A 78 -2.89 2.72 -14.65
CA SER A 78 -2.01 2.42 -15.79
C SER A 78 -1.74 0.91 -15.92
N PRO A 79 -1.35 0.39 -17.08
CA PRO A 79 -1.00 1.12 -18.32
C PRO A 79 -2.22 1.62 -19.10
N ILE A 80 -3.42 1.09 -18.86
CA ILE A 80 -4.63 1.45 -19.63
C ILE A 80 -5.73 1.91 -18.68
N PRO A 81 -5.88 3.22 -18.49
CA PRO A 81 -6.93 3.77 -17.65
C PRO A 81 -8.31 3.53 -18.25
N ASN A 82 -9.30 3.41 -17.35
CA ASN A 82 -10.73 3.33 -17.69
C ASN A 82 -11.21 2.13 -18.49
N ILE A 83 -10.39 1.09 -18.64
CA ILE A 83 -10.79 -0.17 -19.29
C ILE A 83 -10.57 -1.31 -18.30
N SER A 84 -11.58 -2.17 -18.12
CA SER A 84 -11.48 -3.32 -17.21
C SER A 84 -10.51 -4.38 -17.70
N VAL A 85 -9.90 -5.08 -16.74
CA VAL A 85 -8.98 -6.19 -17.03
C VAL A 85 -9.74 -7.42 -17.55
N GLU A 86 -10.95 -7.68 -17.06
CA GLU A 86 -11.71 -8.90 -17.34
C GLU A 86 -12.34 -8.92 -18.72
N SER A 87 -13.09 -7.87 -19.08
CA SER A 87 -13.88 -7.86 -20.31
C SER A 87 -13.61 -6.68 -21.25
N HIS A 88 -12.63 -5.84 -20.89
CA HIS A 88 -12.26 -4.62 -21.61
C HIS A 88 -13.41 -3.61 -21.75
N ARG A 89 -14.34 -3.60 -20.77
CA ARG A 89 -15.43 -2.63 -20.73
C ARG A 89 -14.96 -1.29 -20.18
N PRO A 90 -15.51 -0.18 -20.70
CA PRO A 90 -15.26 1.16 -20.16
C PRO A 90 -15.80 1.35 -18.74
N LEU A 91 -15.11 2.17 -17.92
CA LEU A 91 -15.50 2.41 -16.52
C LEU A 91 -16.91 3.01 -16.37
N GLN A 92 -17.33 3.89 -17.28
CA GLN A 92 -18.66 4.52 -17.28
C GLN A 92 -19.82 3.54 -17.51
N ASP A 93 -19.55 2.33 -18.00
CA ASP A 93 -20.59 1.31 -18.23
C ASP A 93 -21.02 0.58 -16.95
N PHE A 94 -20.36 0.88 -15.81
CA PHE A 94 -20.65 0.25 -14.54
C PHE A 94 -21.51 1.13 -13.65
N PRO A 95 -22.66 0.64 -13.16
CA PRO A 95 -23.54 1.42 -12.29
C PRO A 95 -22.95 1.67 -10.90
N ILE A 96 -21.98 0.85 -10.49
CA ILE A 96 -21.32 0.91 -9.19
C ILE A 96 -19.81 0.91 -9.43
N ILE A 97 -19.14 1.91 -8.88
CA ILE A 97 -17.69 2.05 -8.95
C ILE A 97 -17.17 2.23 -7.52
N THR A 98 -16.29 1.35 -7.08
CA THR A 98 -15.62 1.51 -5.78
C THR A 98 -14.11 1.57 -5.95
N ALA A 99 -13.48 2.54 -5.26
CA ALA A 99 -12.03 2.70 -5.28
C ALA A 99 -11.40 2.24 -3.97
N SER A 100 -10.35 1.43 -4.08
CA SER A 100 -9.47 1.10 -2.96
C SER A 100 -8.37 2.14 -2.88
N ILE A 101 -8.54 3.13 -2.01
CA ILE A 101 -7.57 4.20 -1.76
C ILE A 101 -6.62 3.71 -0.66
N ALA A 102 -5.46 3.22 -1.05
CA ALA A 102 -4.47 2.69 -0.12
C ALA A 102 -3.47 3.76 0.37
N TYR A 103 -3.26 4.79 -0.46
CA TYR A 103 -2.28 5.84 -0.28
C TYR A 103 -2.87 7.18 -0.74
N GLU A 104 -2.42 8.31 -0.18
CA GLU A 104 -3.01 9.63 -0.44
C GLU A 104 -3.08 10.02 -1.93
N PRO A 105 -2.00 9.88 -2.72
CA PRO A 105 -2.02 10.16 -4.17
C PRO A 105 -3.00 9.30 -4.96
N ASP A 106 -3.43 8.15 -4.45
CA ASP A 106 -4.45 7.31 -5.11
C ASP A 106 -5.77 8.06 -5.27
N ALA A 107 -6.11 8.95 -4.33
CA ALA A 107 -7.31 9.78 -4.45
C ALA A 107 -7.24 10.75 -5.64
N LEU A 108 -6.06 11.34 -5.89
CA LEU A 108 -5.83 12.18 -7.06
C LEU A 108 -5.92 11.39 -8.36
N ASN A 109 -5.34 10.19 -8.39
CA ASN A 109 -5.41 9.29 -9.53
C ASN A 109 -6.85 8.80 -9.77
N PHE A 110 -7.62 8.57 -8.71
CA PHE A 110 -9.03 8.21 -8.84
C PHE A 110 -9.86 9.35 -9.43
N LEU A 111 -9.61 10.58 -8.99
CA LEU A 111 -10.22 11.78 -9.59
C LEU A 111 -9.93 11.87 -11.11
N GLU A 112 -8.68 11.59 -11.49
CA GLU A 112 -8.24 11.57 -12.88
C GLU A 112 -8.98 10.49 -13.68
N LEU A 113 -9.12 9.27 -13.15
CA LEU A 113 -9.88 8.18 -13.77
C LEU A 113 -11.34 8.55 -14.00
N LEU A 114 -12.03 9.10 -12.99
CA LEU A 114 -13.41 9.56 -13.13
C LEU A 114 -13.52 10.62 -14.23
N SER A 115 -12.62 11.60 -14.22
CA SER A 115 -12.61 12.69 -15.21
C SER A 115 -12.32 12.19 -16.63
N LEU A 116 -11.43 11.20 -16.80
CA LEU A 116 -11.15 10.58 -18.10
C LEU A 116 -12.32 9.72 -18.60
N ALA A 117 -13.09 9.12 -17.70
CA ALA A 117 -14.31 8.37 -18.04
C ALA A 117 -15.53 9.26 -18.31
N GLY A 118 -15.38 10.59 -18.24
CA GLY A 118 -16.53 11.52 -18.39
C GLY A 118 -17.51 11.49 -17.22
N ILE A 119 -17.10 10.91 -16.07
CA ILE A 119 -17.91 10.87 -14.85
C ILE A 119 -17.54 12.10 -14.01
N PRO A 120 -18.53 12.95 -13.61
CA PRO A 120 -18.23 14.11 -12.77
C PRO A 120 -17.53 13.68 -11.48
N PRO A 121 -16.30 14.19 -11.18
CA PRO A 121 -15.56 13.77 -10.00
C PRO A 121 -16.23 14.15 -8.69
N ARG A 122 -16.92 15.31 -8.65
CA ARG A 122 -17.59 15.80 -7.44
C ARG A 122 -18.92 15.10 -7.20
N ARG A 123 -19.13 14.60 -5.99
CA ARG A 123 -20.38 13.95 -5.57
C ARG A 123 -21.63 14.79 -5.92
N LYS A 124 -21.61 16.08 -5.54
CA LYS A 124 -22.76 16.99 -5.78
C LYS A 124 -23.15 17.15 -7.26
N GLN A 125 -22.26 16.87 -8.19
CA GLN A 125 -22.57 16.92 -9.62
C GLN A 125 -23.23 15.62 -10.13
N ARG A 126 -23.29 14.57 -9.29
CA ARG A 126 -23.86 13.26 -9.62
C ARG A 126 -25.22 12.98 -8.95
N ASP A 127 -25.80 13.96 -8.28
CA ASP A 127 -27.03 13.77 -7.49
C ASP A 127 -28.27 13.43 -8.34
N THR A 128 -28.20 13.54 -9.67
CA THR A 128 -29.33 13.38 -10.60
C THR A 128 -29.67 11.93 -10.97
N GLY A 129 -29.03 10.93 -10.40
CA GLY A 129 -29.31 9.51 -10.67
C GLY A 129 -28.84 8.97 -12.03
N ALA A 130 -28.37 9.84 -12.94
CA ALA A 130 -27.85 9.44 -14.25
C ALA A 130 -26.41 8.92 -14.22
N HIS A 131 -25.73 9.05 -13.09
CA HIS A 131 -24.31 8.69 -12.92
C HIS A 131 -24.13 7.48 -12.02
N PRO A 132 -22.99 6.76 -12.14
CA PRO A 132 -22.66 5.66 -11.25
C PRO A 132 -22.68 6.06 -9.77
N LEU A 133 -22.97 5.10 -8.91
CA LEU A 133 -22.74 5.22 -7.47
C LEU A 133 -21.24 5.04 -7.20
N ILE A 134 -20.62 6.02 -6.56
CA ILE A 134 -19.18 6.01 -6.28
C ILE A 134 -18.93 5.70 -4.80
N GLY A 135 -18.23 4.62 -4.54
CA GLY A 135 -17.74 4.27 -3.19
C GLY A 135 -16.23 4.44 -3.07
N ALA A 136 -15.75 4.72 -1.86
CA ALA A 136 -14.34 4.71 -1.52
C ALA A 136 -14.09 3.81 -0.31
N ALA A 137 -12.94 3.15 -0.28
CA ALA A 137 -12.49 2.28 0.79
C ALA A 137 -10.95 2.23 0.81
N GLY A 138 -10.38 1.41 1.67
CA GLY A 138 -8.93 1.18 1.74
C GLY A 138 -8.30 1.83 2.98
N ALA A 139 -7.00 1.66 3.15
CA ALA A 139 -6.30 2.12 4.36
C ALA A 139 -6.44 3.63 4.60
N PHE A 140 -6.43 4.42 3.53
CA PHE A 140 -6.55 5.88 3.63
C PHE A 140 -7.90 6.33 4.19
N SER A 141 -9.00 5.62 3.94
CA SER A 141 -10.30 5.95 4.53
C SER A 141 -10.32 5.89 6.07
N SER A 142 -9.42 5.11 6.66
CA SER A 142 -9.23 5.05 8.12
C SER A 142 -8.29 6.13 8.67
N ILE A 143 -7.53 6.79 7.79
CA ILE A 143 -6.59 7.86 8.15
C ILE A 143 -7.28 9.22 8.01
N ASN A 144 -7.81 9.50 6.83
CA ASN A 144 -8.51 10.74 6.52
C ASN A 144 -9.67 10.54 5.53
N PRO A 145 -10.86 10.18 6.00
CA PRO A 145 -12.05 10.09 5.13
C PRO A 145 -12.54 11.46 4.66
N SER A 146 -12.17 12.56 5.35
CA SER A 146 -12.70 13.91 5.07
C SER A 146 -12.47 14.35 3.62
N MET A 147 -11.29 14.08 3.07
CA MET A 147 -10.98 14.41 1.68
C MET A 147 -11.90 13.67 0.68
N LEU A 148 -12.34 12.45 1.04
CA LEU A 148 -13.18 11.62 0.18
C LEU A 148 -14.66 12.05 0.16
N LEU A 149 -15.11 12.88 1.11
CA LEU A 149 -16.50 13.34 1.25
C LEU A 149 -16.99 14.12 0.03
N ALA A 150 -16.08 14.85 -0.64
CA ALA A 150 -16.44 15.60 -1.85
C ALA A 150 -16.50 14.70 -3.10
N ILE A 151 -15.90 13.50 -3.05
CA ILE A 151 -15.74 12.59 -4.20
C ILE A 151 -16.71 11.42 -4.12
N ALA A 152 -16.78 10.72 -2.99
CA ALA A 152 -17.53 9.49 -2.84
C ALA A 152 -18.97 9.72 -2.36
N ASP A 153 -19.89 8.86 -2.78
CA ASP A 153 -21.27 8.80 -2.31
C ASP A 153 -21.38 8.02 -1.00
N PHE A 154 -20.46 7.09 -0.77
CA PHE A 154 -20.26 6.39 0.51
C PHE A 154 -18.79 6.02 0.70
N ILE A 155 -18.36 5.92 1.95
CA ILE A 155 -16.99 5.58 2.33
C ILE A 155 -17.05 4.40 3.30
N VAL A 156 -16.30 3.33 3.00
CA VAL A 156 -16.17 2.16 3.89
C VAL A 156 -14.88 2.32 4.70
N MET A 157 -15.01 2.18 6.03
CA MET A 157 -13.89 2.28 6.98
C MET A 157 -13.57 0.92 7.59
N GLY A 158 -12.27 0.64 7.77
CA GLY A 158 -11.78 -0.63 8.28
C GLY A 158 -11.71 -1.73 7.23
N ASP A 159 -11.82 -2.97 7.69
CA ASP A 159 -11.76 -4.15 6.82
C ASP A 159 -13.04 -4.28 5.99
N GLY A 160 -12.90 -4.61 4.71
CA GLY A 160 -14.03 -4.75 3.79
C GLY A 160 -14.83 -6.04 4.00
N GLU A 161 -14.19 -7.11 4.46
CA GLU A 161 -14.79 -8.45 4.51
C GLU A 161 -16.10 -8.50 5.31
N PRO A 162 -16.25 -7.87 6.48
CA PRO A 162 -17.51 -7.84 7.21
C PRO A 162 -18.57 -6.94 6.58
N VAL A 163 -18.17 -5.93 5.79
CA VAL A 163 -19.07 -4.89 5.25
C VAL A 163 -19.65 -5.29 3.88
N ILE A 164 -18.89 -5.99 3.06
CA ILE A 164 -19.25 -6.35 1.68
C ILE A 164 -20.59 -7.09 1.57
N PRO A 165 -20.94 -8.07 2.43
CA PRO A 165 -22.24 -8.74 2.34
C PRO A 165 -23.42 -7.78 2.49
N PHE A 166 -23.33 -6.86 3.46
CA PHE A 166 -24.35 -5.82 3.68
C PHE A 166 -24.45 -4.86 2.49
N LEU A 167 -23.31 -4.43 1.93
CA LEU A 167 -23.29 -3.59 0.73
C LEU A 167 -23.98 -4.26 -0.46
N VAL A 168 -23.65 -5.52 -0.73
CA VAL A 168 -24.22 -6.28 -1.86
C VAL A 168 -25.74 -6.47 -1.68
N GLU A 169 -26.19 -6.78 -0.48
CA GLU A 169 -27.61 -6.94 -0.16
C GLU A 169 -28.38 -5.61 -0.35
N SER A 170 -27.86 -4.53 0.23
CA SER A 170 -28.46 -3.19 0.10
C SER A 170 -28.52 -2.73 -1.37
N LEU A 171 -27.45 -2.92 -2.12
CA LEU A 171 -27.40 -2.58 -3.53
C LEU A 171 -28.40 -3.38 -4.35
N ARG A 172 -28.53 -4.69 -4.13
CA ARG A 172 -29.52 -5.52 -4.82
C ARG A 172 -30.96 -5.14 -4.52
N LYS A 173 -31.24 -4.75 -3.27
CA LYS A 173 -32.57 -4.33 -2.84
C LYS A 173 -32.99 -3.01 -3.50
N TYR A 174 -32.13 -2.01 -3.44
CA TYR A 174 -32.48 -0.63 -3.82
C TYR A 174 -32.09 -0.25 -5.25
N SER A 175 -31.11 -0.90 -5.89
CA SER A 175 -30.74 -0.59 -7.28
C SER A 175 -31.85 -0.96 -8.27
N ARG A 176 -32.68 -1.94 -7.95
CA ARG A 176 -33.84 -2.31 -8.78
C ARG A 176 -34.96 -1.27 -8.73
N GLU A 177 -35.06 -0.52 -7.65
CA GLU A 177 -36.03 0.55 -7.46
C GLU A 177 -35.53 1.91 -7.96
N VAL A 178 -34.26 2.00 -8.38
CA VAL A 178 -33.58 3.24 -8.83
C VAL A 178 -33.66 4.39 -7.79
N ASP A 179 -33.80 4.05 -6.51
CA ASP A 179 -33.93 5.03 -5.43
C ASP A 179 -32.60 5.20 -4.69
N ARG A 180 -31.79 6.14 -5.25
CA ARG A 180 -30.46 6.46 -4.70
C ARG A 180 -30.53 6.99 -3.25
N GLU A 181 -31.55 7.77 -2.93
CA GLU A 181 -31.68 8.35 -1.59
C GLU A 181 -31.97 7.28 -0.54
N LYS A 182 -32.90 6.37 -0.82
CA LYS A 182 -33.18 5.23 0.07
C LYS A 182 -31.97 4.33 0.25
N LEU A 183 -31.24 4.07 -0.85
CA LEU A 183 -30.03 3.28 -0.78
C LEU A 183 -29.00 3.94 0.15
N LEU A 184 -28.71 5.23 -0.02
CA LEU A 184 -27.74 5.94 0.81
C LEU A 184 -28.16 5.99 2.29
N LYS A 185 -29.46 6.19 2.58
CA LYS A 185 -29.99 6.10 3.94
C LYS A 185 -29.77 4.70 4.55
N ALA A 186 -30.04 3.65 3.78
CA ALA A 186 -29.79 2.28 4.25
C ALA A 186 -28.31 1.99 4.47
N LEU A 187 -27.41 2.52 3.64
CA LEU A 187 -25.98 2.38 3.82
C LEU A 187 -25.47 3.07 5.08
N ASP A 188 -26.04 4.23 5.46
CA ASP A 188 -25.66 4.98 6.67
C ASP A 188 -26.02 4.26 7.98
N GLU A 189 -26.92 3.27 7.92
CA GLU A 189 -27.25 2.43 9.08
C GLU A 189 -26.08 1.54 9.52
N HIS A 190 -25.15 1.24 8.60
CA HIS A 190 -23.99 0.40 8.93
C HIS A 190 -22.88 1.22 9.61
N PRO A 191 -22.39 0.83 10.82
CA PRO A 191 -21.45 1.64 11.60
C PRO A 191 -20.09 1.88 10.92
N SER A 192 -19.71 1.06 9.95
CA SER A 192 -18.46 1.18 9.19
C SER A 192 -18.63 1.86 7.84
N ILE A 193 -19.82 2.34 7.52
CA ILE A 193 -20.07 3.11 6.31
C ILE A 193 -20.38 4.55 6.71
N LEU A 194 -19.74 5.48 6.03
CA LEU A 194 -19.97 6.90 6.17
C LEU A 194 -20.60 7.39 4.87
N VAL A 195 -21.80 7.99 4.97
CA VAL A 195 -22.49 8.61 3.85
C VAL A 195 -22.41 10.12 4.02
N PRO A 196 -21.75 10.84 3.08
CA PRO A 196 -21.62 12.29 3.16
C PRO A 196 -22.98 12.98 3.19
N GLY A 197 -23.15 13.88 4.17
CA GLY A 197 -24.39 14.63 4.39
C GLY A 197 -25.44 13.92 5.25
N LEU A 198 -25.20 12.68 5.73
CA LEU A 198 -26.06 11.99 6.71
C LEU A 198 -25.35 11.85 8.08
N GLY A 199 -24.61 10.80 8.32
CA GLY A 199 -23.90 10.56 9.60
C GLY A 199 -22.51 11.18 9.74
N GLU A 200 -22.15 12.12 8.89
CA GLU A 200 -20.80 12.65 8.69
C GLU A 200 -20.17 13.25 9.93
N GLU A 201 -20.84 14.18 10.62
CA GLU A 201 -20.28 14.89 11.78
C GLU A 201 -19.91 13.92 12.90
N LYS A 202 -20.82 13.00 13.25
CA LYS A 202 -20.58 12.01 14.28
C LYS A 202 -19.43 11.08 13.92
N ALA A 203 -19.27 10.76 12.63
CA ALA A 203 -18.19 9.92 12.15
C ALA A 203 -16.83 10.60 12.30
N LEU A 204 -16.73 11.85 11.86
CA LEU A 204 -15.51 12.64 11.93
C LEU A 204 -15.11 12.95 13.37
N ASP A 205 -16.07 13.26 14.24
CA ASP A 205 -15.82 13.46 15.67
C ASP A 205 -15.26 12.20 16.35
N THR A 206 -15.78 11.04 16.01
CA THR A 206 -15.29 9.77 16.53
C THR A 206 -13.83 9.53 16.12
N LEU A 207 -13.49 9.81 14.86
CA LEU A 207 -12.11 9.72 14.36
C LEU A 207 -11.20 10.77 15.02
N ALA A 208 -11.67 12.00 15.17
CA ALA A 208 -10.91 13.07 15.81
C ALA A 208 -10.56 12.75 17.29
N ARG A 209 -11.41 11.99 17.97
CA ARG A 209 -11.15 11.48 19.33
C ARG A 209 -10.24 10.25 19.37
N GLY A 210 -9.74 9.79 18.20
CA GLY A 210 -8.93 8.57 18.10
C GLY A 210 -9.72 7.28 18.35
N GLU A 211 -11.05 7.37 18.39
CA GLU A 211 -11.93 6.22 18.52
C GLU A 211 -12.02 5.53 17.15
N LYS A 212 -11.83 4.20 17.14
CA LYS A 212 -11.87 3.46 15.89
C LYS A 212 -13.28 3.33 15.38
N ARG A 213 -13.51 3.83 14.18
CA ARG A 213 -14.63 3.46 13.35
C ARG A 213 -14.14 2.53 12.26
N GLY A 214 -14.71 1.34 12.20
CA GLY A 214 -14.40 0.44 11.09
C GLY A 214 -14.56 -1.02 11.49
N ALA A 215 -15.03 -1.78 10.55
CA ALA A 215 -15.15 -3.21 10.68
C ALA A 215 -13.77 -3.86 10.86
N VAL A 216 -13.74 -4.93 11.64
CA VAL A 216 -12.54 -5.72 11.89
C VAL A 216 -12.83 -7.17 11.53
N THR A 217 -12.04 -7.72 10.60
CA THR A 217 -12.14 -9.13 10.23
C THR A 217 -11.44 -10.00 11.27
N PRO A 218 -12.14 -10.95 11.90
CA PRO A 218 -11.51 -11.94 12.76
C PRO A 218 -10.40 -12.71 12.05
N ALA A 219 -9.37 -13.14 12.78
CA ALA A 219 -8.19 -13.79 12.22
C ALA A 219 -8.48 -15.00 11.34
N GLY A 220 -9.53 -15.78 11.68
CA GLY A 220 -9.94 -16.99 10.95
C GLY A 220 -10.92 -16.78 9.79
N GLN A 221 -11.32 -15.56 9.44
CA GLN A 221 -12.39 -15.30 8.46
C GLN A 221 -11.91 -14.80 7.09
N SER A 222 -10.62 -14.57 6.89
CA SER A 222 -10.08 -14.18 5.59
C SER A 222 -9.62 -15.37 4.78
N VAL A 223 -9.54 -15.22 3.45
CA VAL A 223 -8.94 -16.23 2.57
C VAL A 223 -7.46 -16.48 2.88
N GLY A 224 -6.78 -15.52 3.44
CA GLY A 224 -5.41 -15.64 3.95
C GLY A 224 -4.31 -15.63 2.89
N HIS A 225 -4.64 -15.60 1.59
CA HIS A 225 -3.67 -15.62 0.50
C HIS A 225 -4.13 -14.81 -0.72
N GLY A 226 -3.18 -14.50 -1.61
CA GLY A 226 -3.46 -13.89 -2.90
C GLY A 226 -4.27 -14.82 -3.80
N ILE A 227 -5.30 -14.30 -4.46
CA ILE A 227 -6.14 -15.07 -5.38
C ILE A 227 -5.58 -15.14 -6.80
N TRP A 228 -4.56 -14.36 -7.12
CA TRP A 228 -3.81 -14.45 -8.37
C TRP A 228 -2.31 -14.56 -8.11
N VAL A 229 -1.66 -15.32 -8.98
CA VAL A 229 -0.21 -15.30 -9.20
C VAL A 229 0.04 -14.79 -10.61
N THR A 230 0.95 -13.84 -10.77
CA THR A 230 1.26 -13.23 -12.06
C THR A 230 2.70 -12.70 -12.11
N PRO A 231 3.44 -12.91 -13.23
CA PRO A 231 4.76 -12.32 -13.42
C PRO A 231 4.72 -10.79 -13.54
N ASN A 232 3.53 -10.23 -13.77
CA ASN A 232 3.31 -8.78 -13.92
C ASN A 232 3.08 -8.05 -12.59
N SER A 233 3.06 -8.77 -11.45
CA SER A 233 3.00 -8.16 -10.12
C SER A 233 4.33 -7.46 -9.77
N ALA A 234 4.31 -6.54 -8.81
CA ALA A 234 5.54 -5.92 -8.28
C ALA A 234 6.53 -6.94 -7.68
N PHE A 235 6.05 -8.15 -7.35
CA PHE A 235 6.83 -9.23 -6.75
C PHE A 235 7.11 -10.40 -7.70
N GLY A 236 6.65 -10.31 -8.97
CA GLY A 236 6.74 -11.40 -9.94
C GLY A 236 5.85 -12.59 -9.58
N ASP A 237 6.24 -13.81 -10.01
CA ASP A 237 5.50 -15.04 -9.75
C ASP A 237 5.52 -15.45 -8.27
N THR A 238 4.90 -14.64 -7.42
CA THR A 238 4.90 -14.78 -5.97
C THR A 238 3.50 -15.03 -5.44
N LEU A 239 3.31 -16.10 -4.69
CA LEU A 239 2.12 -16.31 -3.88
C LEU A 239 2.21 -15.45 -2.62
N LEU A 240 1.28 -14.53 -2.42
CA LEU A 240 1.20 -13.73 -1.20
C LEU A 240 0.44 -14.48 -0.12
N LEU A 241 1.01 -14.59 1.09
CA LEU A 241 0.36 -15.16 2.28
C LEU A 241 0.27 -14.10 3.38
N GLU A 242 -0.95 -13.84 3.87
CA GLU A 242 -1.18 -12.95 5.00
C GLU A 242 -0.93 -13.70 6.31
N LEU A 243 0.13 -13.32 7.03
CA LEU A 243 0.42 -13.88 8.35
C LEU A 243 -0.29 -13.11 9.46
N GLN A 244 -0.35 -11.79 9.32
CA GLN A 244 -0.98 -10.95 10.32
C GLN A 244 -1.43 -9.61 9.74
N ARG A 245 -2.44 -9.02 10.37
CA ARG A 245 -2.97 -7.70 10.09
C ARG A 245 -2.88 -6.86 11.37
N GLY A 246 -2.34 -5.63 11.27
CA GLY A 246 -1.98 -4.81 12.42
C GLY A 246 -0.58 -5.10 12.95
N CYS A 247 -0.11 -4.28 13.90
CA CYS A 247 1.24 -4.36 14.48
C CYS A 247 1.20 -3.99 15.96
N MET A 248 2.01 -4.68 16.79
CA MET A 248 2.12 -4.40 18.22
C MET A 248 3.20 -3.37 18.58
N ARG A 249 4.01 -2.94 17.61
CA ARG A 249 5.27 -2.21 17.89
C ARG A 249 5.09 -0.75 18.27
N GLY A 250 4.01 -0.09 17.88
CA GLY A 250 3.69 1.28 18.32
C GLY A 250 4.68 2.37 17.87
N CYS A 251 5.34 2.21 16.73
CA CYS A 251 6.20 3.25 16.17
C CYS A 251 5.41 4.55 15.97
N PRO A 252 5.86 5.71 16.50
CA PRO A 252 5.02 6.91 16.61
C PRO A 252 4.67 7.57 15.26
N TYR A 253 5.38 7.24 14.21
CA TYR A 253 5.13 7.72 12.83
C TYR A 253 4.24 6.79 12.00
N CYS A 254 3.95 5.58 12.49
CA CYS A 254 3.37 4.51 11.69
C CYS A 254 1.85 4.53 11.70
N VAL A 255 1.23 4.49 10.53
CA VAL A 255 -0.23 4.46 10.34
C VAL A 255 -0.86 3.09 10.58
N LEU A 256 -0.08 2.00 10.63
CA LEU A 256 -0.62 0.64 10.77
C LEU A 256 -1.54 0.46 11.98
N PRO A 257 -1.23 0.99 13.19
CA PRO A 257 -2.17 0.92 14.30
C PRO A 257 -3.47 1.68 14.05
N ALA A 258 -3.42 2.80 13.34
CA ALA A 258 -4.63 3.57 13.01
C ALA A 258 -5.52 2.80 12.01
N CYS A 259 -4.93 2.13 11.02
CA CYS A 259 -5.67 1.41 9.98
C CYS A 259 -6.12 0.01 10.41
N PHE A 260 -5.26 -0.73 11.11
CA PHE A 260 -5.38 -2.19 11.23
C PHE A 260 -5.35 -2.73 12.66
N SER A 261 -5.57 -1.91 13.70
CA SER A 261 -5.73 -2.47 15.05
C SER A 261 -7.09 -3.13 15.24
N PRO A 262 -7.21 -4.10 16.14
CA PRO A 262 -6.13 -4.74 16.90
C PRO A 262 -5.24 -5.63 16.03
N LEU A 263 -4.07 -6.04 16.55
CA LEU A 263 -3.26 -7.08 15.91
C LEU A 263 -4.08 -8.38 15.80
N ARG A 264 -4.07 -8.96 14.61
CA ARG A 264 -4.73 -10.24 14.31
C ARG A 264 -3.75 -11.13 13.56
N GLN A 265 -3.30 -12.19 14.19
CA GLN A 265 -2.44 -13.20 13.60
C GLN A 265 -3.27 -14.34 13.05
N ARG A 266 -2.93 -14.82 11.85
CA ARG A 266 -3.57 -15.99 11.25
C ARG A 266 -3.10 -17.24 11.99
N PRO A 267 -4.00 -18.17 12.34
CA PRO A 267 -3.59 -19.49 12.85
C PRO A 267 -2.63 -20.18 11.88
N LEU A 268 -1.58 -20.78 12.41
CA LEU A 268 -0.54 -21.42 11.58
C LEU A 268 -1.12 -22.49 10.65
N GLU A 269 -2.04 -23.31 11.15
CA GLU A 269 -2.68 -24.37 10.38
C GLU A 269 -3.42 -23.80 9.16
N MET A 270 -4.07 -22.64 9.30
CA MET A 270 -4.74 -21.97 8.17
C MET A 270 -3.74 -21.49 7.10
N VAL A 271 -2.58 -20.99 7.55
CA VAL A 271 -1.54 -20.51 6.63
C VAL A 271 -0.91 -21.69 5.88
N LEU A 272 -0.61 -22.78 6.58
CA LEU A 272 -0.07 -24.02 5.99
C LEU A 272 -1.06 -24.64 5.01
N ASP A 273 -2.33 -24.77 5.38
CA ASP A 273 -3.38 -25.31 4.52
C ASP A 273 -3.58 -24.43 3.26
N ALA A 274 -3.54 -23.09 3.39
CA ALA A 274 -3.60 -22.18 2.24
C ALA A 274 -2.40 -22.36 1.31
N LEU A 275 -1.18 -22.47 1.87
CA LEU A 275 0.03 -22.75 1.11
C LEU A 275 -0.05 -24.06 0.33
N ASP A 276 -0.49 -25.13 0.97
CA ASP A 276 -0.59 -26.46 0.38
C ASP A 276 -1.64 -26.53 -0.73
N ARG A 277 -2.81 -25.94 -0.50
CA ARG A 277 -3.86 -25.82 -1.53
C ARG A 277 -3.40 -25.02 -2.75
N CYS A 278 -2.73 -23.88 -2.53
CA CYS A 278 -2.23 -23.08 -3.64
C CYS A 278 -1.11 -23.80 -4.39
N SER A 279 -0.18 -24.44 -3.68
CA SER A 279 0.93 -25.18 -4.29
C SER A 279 0.49 -26.36 -5.17
N SER A 280 -0.65 -26.98 -4.85
CA SER A 280 -1.22 -28.06 -5.66
C SER A 280 -1.99 -27.57 -6.89
N ARG A 281 -2.35 -26.28 -6.95
CA ARG A 281 -3.23 -25.72 -7.99
C ARG A 281 -2.51 -24.86 -9.02
N VAL A 282 -1.54 -24.06 -8.57
CA VAL A 282 -0.92 -23.04 -9.40
C VAL A 282 0.60 -23.09 -9.30
N PRO A 283 1.34 -22.85 -10.41
CA PRO A 283 2.77 -22.68 -10.36
C PRO A 283 3.12 -21.31 -9.76
N PHE A 284 4.07 -21.27 -8.84
CA PHE A 284 4.74 -20.07 -8.35
C PHE A 284 6.15 -20.43 -7.89
N SER A 285 7.05 -19.47 -7.91
CA SER A 285 8.45 -19.70 -7.52
C SER A 285 8.73 -19.27 -6.08
N GLN A 286 7.98 -18.29 -5.57
CA GLN A 286 8.23 -17.68 -4.27
C GLN A 286 6.94 -17.50 -3.47
N VAL A 287 7.08 -17.47 -2.15
CA VAL A 287 6.05 -17.08 -1.18
C VAL A 287 6.42 -15.73 -0.59
N GLY A 288 5.55 -14.75 -0.77
CA GLY A 288 5.66 -13.43 -0.17
C GLY A 288 4.89 -13.37 1.14
N LEU A 289 5.58 -13.21 2.26
CA LEU A 289 4.97 -13.13 3.57
C LEU A 289 4.45 -11.72 3.82
N VAL A 290 3.12 -11.55 3.83
CA VAL A 290 2.46 -10.27 4.06
C VAL A 290 2.22 -10.09 5.55
N THR A 291 3.08 -9.31 6.16
CA THR A 291 3.10 -9.03 7.59
C THR A 291 3.90 -7.74 7.83
N PRO A 292 3.54 -6.92 8.82
CA PRO A 292 4.35 -5.77 9.23
C PRO A 292 5.72 -6.17 9.78
N GLU A 293 5.79 -7.32 10.48
CA GLU A 293 7.02 -7.87 11.05
C GLU A 293 6.94 -9.39 11.11
N ALA A 294 7.76 -10.05 10.29
CA ALA A 294 7.72 -11.51 10.18
C ALA A 294 8.23 -12.21 11.45
N GLY A 295 9.23 -11.65 12.11
CA GLY A 295 9.80 -12.21 13.34
C GLY A 295 8.84 -12.22 14.53
N ASP A 296 7.72 -11.49 14.46
CA ASP A 296 6.67 -11.49 15.48
C ASP A 296 5.62 -12.61 15.26
N TYR A 297 5.73 -13.37 14.17
CA TYR A 297 4.76 -14.44 13.88
C TYR A 297 5.16 -15.76 14.56
N PRO A 298 4.34 -16.31 15.48
CA PRO A 298 4.75 -17.43 16.33
C PRO A 298 5.08 -18.73 15.59
N GLY A 299 4.58 -18.92 14.40
CA GLY A 299 4.80 -20.14 13.62
C GLY A 299 5.79 -19.99 12.47
N LEU A 300 6.62 -18.93 12.48
CA LEU A 300 7.44 -18.58 11.34
C LEU A 300 8.40 -19.71 10.92
N ASP A 301 9.13 -20.33 11.84
CA ASP A 301 10.12 -21.35 11.50
C ASP A 301 9.46 -22.58 10.87
N VAL A 302 8.33 -23.03 11.40
CA VAL A 302 7.54 -24.14 10.82
C VAL A 302 7.05 -23.79 9.40
N LEU A 303 6.59 -22.57 9.20
CA LEU A 303 6.20 -22.10 7.88
C LEU A 303 7.36 -22.06 6.90
N LEU A 304 8.55 -21.60 7.34
CA LEU A 304 9.75 -21.57 6.51
C LEU A 304 10.19 -22.98 6.13
N ASP A 305 10.13 -23.95 7.05
CA ASP A 305 10.42 -25.36 6.78
C ASP A 305 9.44 -25.92 5.74
N ARG A 306 8.16 -25.57 5.84
CA ARG A 306 7.16 -26.01 4.86
C ARG A 306 7.40 -25.41 3.47
N ILE A 307 7.71 -24.12 3.38
CA ILE A 307 8.04 -23.45 2.11
C ILE A 307 9.26 -24.10 1.46
N GLU A 308 10.32 -24.37 2.24
CA GLU A 308 11.54 -25.03 1.78
C GLU A 308 11.26 -26.45 1.29
N SER A 309 10.45 -27.25 2.03
CA SER A 309 10.07 -28.62 1.65
C SER A 309 9.29 -28.69 0.33
N LEU A 310 8.60 -27.61 -0.04
CA LEU A 310 7.91 -27.47 -1.34
C LEU A 310 8.83 -27.01 -2.46
N GLY A 311 10.13 -26.80 -2.20
CA GLY A 311 11.10 -26.25 -3.16
C GLY A 311 10.81 -24.81 -3.57
N LYS A 312 10.18 -24.01 -2.68
CA LYS A 312 9.83 -22.61 -2.95
C LYS A 312 10.77 -21.66 -2.23
N GLY A 313 11.00 -20.48 -2.82
CA GLY A 313 11.68 -19.39 -2.15
C GLY A 313 10.72 -18.60 -1.27
N VAL A 314 11.29 -17.80 -0.34
CA VAL A 314 10.55 -16.87 0.51
C VAL A 314 11.01 -15.44 0.28
N SER A 315 10.09 -14.49 0.46
CA SER A 315 10.41 -13.05 0.52
C SER A 315 9.71 -12.39 1.70
N PHE A 316 10.41 -11.47 2.33
CA PHE A 316 9.90 -10.60 3.39
C PHE A 316 9.83 -9.16 2.86
N ALA A 317 8.83 -8.39 3.29
CA ALA A 317 8.70 -6.99 2.87
C ALA A 317 9.86 -6.12 3.42
N SER A 318 10.03 -6.13 4.72
CA SER A 318 11.15 -5.54 5.46
C SER A 318 11.31 -6.28 6.78
N LEU A 319 12.51 -6.25 7.34
CA LEU A 319 12.81 -6.92 8.59
C LEU A 319 13.30 -5.91 9.63
N ARG A 320 12.86 -6.07 10.85
CA ARG A 320 13.44 -5.38 11.99
C ARG A 320 14.73 -6.11 12.38
N ILE A 321 15.79 -5.34 12.57
CA ILE A 321 17.10 -5.91 12.86
C ILE A 321 17.14 -6.63 14.22
N ASP A 322 16.39 -6.14 15.20
CA ASP A 322 16.28 -6.73 16.53
C ASP A 322 15.64 -8.13 16.53
N ASN A 323 14.77 -8.42 15.54
CA ASN A 323 14.11 -9.72 15.38
C ASN A 323 14.79 -10.64 14.35
N LEU A 324 15.83 -10.16 13.67
CA LEU A 324 16.52 -10.94 12.64
C LEU A 324 17.18 -12.18 13.24
N THR A 325 16.86 -13.38 12.69
CA THR A 325 17.43 -14.66 13.10
C THR A 325 18.29 -15.28 11.99
N PRO A 326 19.25 -16.16 12.32
CA PRO A 326 20.00 -16.93 11.31
C PRO A 326 19.08 -17.73 10.38
N ARG A 327 17.98 -18.30 10.90
CA ARG A 327 17.00 -19.06 10.11
C ARG A 327 16.35 -18.20 9.01
N MET A 328 15.94 -16.98 9.35
CA MET A 328 15.36 -16.04 8.37
C MET A 328 16.38 -15.67 7.29
N VAL A 329 17.62 -15.39 7.67
CA VAL A 329 18.70 -15.06 6.73
C VAL A 329 19.01 -16.24 5.82
N LYS A 330 19.12 -17.45 6.35
CA LYS A 330 19.33 -18.67 5.58
C LYS A 330 18.20 -18.87 4.56
N SER A 331 16.94 -18.70 4.95
CA SER A 331 15.80 -18.84 4.05
C SER A 331 15.84 -17.84 2.90
N LEU A 332 16.24 -16.59 3.14
CA LEU A 332 16.44 -15.59 2.08
C LEU A 332 17.55 -15.97 1.12
N ARG A 333 18.71 -16.40 1.64
CA ARG A 333 19.84 -16.85 0.83
C ARG A 333 19.45 -18.03 -0.05
N ASP A 334 18.81 -19.04 0.53
CA ASP A 334 18.39 -20.26 -0.18
C ASP A 334 17.31 -19.95 -1.22
N SER A 335 16.61 -18.83 -1.06
CA SER A 335 15.69 -18.25 -2.07
C SER A 335 16.41 -17.43 -3.15
N GLY A 336 17.73 -17.46 -3.21
CA GLY A 336 18.53 -16.73 -4.20
C GLY A 336 18.68 -15.22 -3.92
N ARG A 337 18.37 -14.77 -2.70
CA ARG A 337 18.52 -13.35 -2.32
C ARG A 337 19.93 -13.10 -1.77
N GLU A 338 20.61 -12.10 -2.31
CA GLU A 338 21.92 -11.64 -1.84
C GLU A 338 21.84 -10.39 -0.97
N SER A 339 20.66 -9.77 -0.87
CA SER A 339 20.44 -8.49 -0.19
C SER A 339 19.39 -8.63 0.91
N LEU A 340 19.73 -8.14 2.09
CA LEU A 340 18.82 -7.96 3.21
C LEU A 340 18.26 -6.54 3.20
N THR A 341 16.99 -6.37 3.55
CA THR A 341 16.35 -5.04 3.66
C THR A 341 15.95 -4.78 5.12
N ILE A 342 16.47 -3.72 5.70
CA ILE A 342 16.16 -3.27 7.06
C ILE A 342 15.84 -1.78 7.09
N ALA A 343 15.09 -1.35 8.11
CA ALA A 343 14.67 0.04 8.29
C ALA A 343 15.15 0.59 9.65
N PRO A 344 16.38 1.14 9.73
CA PRO A 344 16.84 1.84 10.93
C PRO A 344 16.12 3.17 11.19
N GLU A 345 15.54 3.77 10.19
CA GLU A 345 14.85 5.07 10.12
C GLU A 345 15.78 6.28 10.26
N THR A 346 16.78 6.23 11.13
CA THR A 346 17.78 7.29 11.37
C THR A 346 19.15 6.68 11.67
N GLY A 347 20.21 7.46 11.49
CA GLY A 347 21.58 7.09 11.82
C GLY A 347 21.90 7.16 13.32
N SER A 348 21.16 7.93 14.08
CA SER A 348 21.37 8.22 15.50
C SER A 348 20.64 7.22 16.41
N ASP A 349 21.32 6.66 17.40
CA ASP A 349 20.74 5.74 18.37
C ASP A 349 19.68 6.42 19.25
N SER A 350 19.92 7.66 19.67
CA SER A 350 18.98 8.44 20.49
C SER A 350 17.68 8.72 19.73
N LEU A 351 17.78 9.22 18.49
CA LEU A 351 16.60 9.51 17.65
C LEU A 351 15.89 8.21 17.23
N ARG A 352 16.63 7.12 17.00
CA ARG A 352 16.05 5.80 16.69
C ARG A 352 15.19 5.28 17.83
N LYS A 353 15.62 5.48 19.08
CA LYS A 353 14.81 5.14 20.26
C LYS A 353 13.50 5.93 20.27
N CYS A 354 13.51 7.22 19.90
CA CYS A 354 12.30 8.02 19.75
C CYS A 354 11.38 7.52 18.63
N CYS A 355 11.94 6.91 17.57
CA CYS A 355 11.19 6.23 16.52
C CYS A 355 10.53 4.91 16.94
N GLY A 356 10.64 4.48 18.20
CA GLY A 356 10.14 3.19 18.67
C GLY A 356 10.98 1.99 18.21
N LYS A 357 12.26 2.23 17.90
CA LYS A 357 13.24 1.21 17.48
C LYS A 357 14.48 1.27 18.39
N PRO A 358 14.42 0.71 19.61
CA PRO A 358 15.44 0.92 20.65
C PRO A 358 16.68 0.05 20.48
N PHE A 359 17.12 -0.22 19.27
CA PHE A 359 18.37 -0.89 18.99
C PHE A 359 19.46 0.09 18.56
N THR A 360 20.72 -0.22 18.89
CA THR A 360 21.87 0.63 18.64
C THR A 360 22.55 0.32 17.29
N ASN A 361 23.43 1.24 16.84
CA ASN A 361 24.27 1.00 15.67
C ASN A 361 25.19 -0.23 15.87
N GLY A 362 25.67 -0.47 17.10
CA GLY A 362 26.43 -1.68 17.44
C GLY A 362 25.59 -2.94 17.17
N GLN A 363 24.37 -2.99 17.70
CA GLN A 363 23.46 -4.13 17.46
C GLN A 363 23.11 -4.32 15.98
N ILE A 364 23.01 -3.22 15.21
CA ILE A 364 22.83 -3.32 13.74
C ILE A 364 24.06 -4.01 13.13
N LEU A 365 25.27 -3.58 13.49
CA LEU A 365 26.51 -4.16 12.97
C LEU A 365 26.65 -5.64 13.33
N ASP A 366 26.38 -6.02 14.60
CA ASP A 366 26.44 -7.41 15.06
C ASP A 366 25.48 -8.32 14.28
N LYS A 367 24.24 -7.86 14.05
CA LYS A 367 23.23 -8.61 13.28
C LYS A 367 23.58 -8.70 11.79
N LEU A 368 24.16 -7.65 11.23
CA LEU A 368 24.62 -7.66 9.83
C LEU A 368 25.86 -8.54 9.66
N GLU A 369 26.75 -8.61 10.65
CA GLU A 369 27.86 -9.57 10.65
C GLU A 369 27.35 -11.01 10.66
N MET A 370 26.38 -11.33 11.51
CA MET A 370 25.69 -12.62 11.48
C MET A 370 25.09 -12.90 10.09
N ALA A 371 24.41 -11.92 9.49
CA ALA A 371 23.82 -12.09 8.17
C ALA A 371 24.88 -12.27 7.07
N ARG A 372 26.02 -11.61 7.18
CA ARG A 372 27.18 -11.80 6.28
C ARG A 372 27.77 -13.21 6.40
N MET A 373 27.91 -13.71 7.61
CA MET A 373 28.38 -15.08 7.87
C MET A 373 27.43 -16.13 7.29
N GLU A 374 26.13 -15.84 7.27
CA GLU A 374 25.10 -16.66 6.60
C GLU A 374 25.09 -16.49 5.07
N GLY A 375 25.96 -15.64 4.50
CA GLY A 375 26.14 -15.48 3.06
C GLY A 375 25.45 -14.28 2.41
N MET A 376 24.87 -13.36 3.19
CA MET A 376 24.36 -12.10 2.64
C MET A 376 25.52 -11.21 2.19
N LYS A 377 25.40 -10.64 0.98
CA LYS A 377 26.44 -9.79 0.37
C LYS A 377 26.14 -8.31 0.48
N LYS A 378 24.86 -7.97 0.59
CA LYS A 378 24.38 -6.58 0.53
C LYS A 378 23.32 -6.31 1.59
N VAL A 379 23.20 -5.04 1.97
CA VAL A 379 22.09 -4.55 2.78
C VAL A 379 21.47 -3.30 2.14
N LYS A 380 20.15 -3.25 2.10
CA LYS A 380 19.38 -2.05 1.77
C LYS A 380 18.84 -1.44 3.04
N LEU A 381 19.13 -0.17 3.25
CA LEU A 381 18.76 0.58 4.44
C LEU A 381 17.70 1.62 4.11
N TYR A 382 16.60 1.63 4.86
CA TYR A 382 15.60 2.68 4.78
C TYR A 382 15.80 3.71 5.88
N PHE A 383 15.78 4.98 5.48
CA PHE A 383 15.90 6.13 6.37
C PHE A 383 14.82 7.16 6.08
N MET A 384 14.51 7.95 7.10
CA MET A 384 13.70 9.16 6.99
C MET A 384 14.52 10.38 7.39
N VAL A 385 14.20 11.51 6.78
CA VAL A 385 14.76 12.83 7.10
C VAL A 385 13.61 13.78 7.39
N GLY A 386 13.80 14.68 8.35
CA GLY A 386 12.73 15.57 8.84
C GLY A 386 11.95 15.00 10.01
N LEU A 387 12.52 14.04 10.72
CA LEU A 387 11.94 13.48 11.95
C LEU A 387 11.84 14.55 13.06
N PRO A 388 10.83 14.45 13.95
CA PRO A 388 10.72 15.36 15.10
C PRO A 388 11.99 15.37 15.96
N GLY A 389 12.55 16.57 16.20
CA GLY A 389 13.76 16.75 16.96
C GLY A 389 15.07 16.36 16.25
N GLU A 390 15.03 16.02 14.95
CA GLU A 390 16.20 15.65 14.17
C GLU A 390 17.16 16.82 13.98
N THR A 391 18.44 16.61 14.28
CA THR A 391 19.53 17.55 14.06
C THR A 391 20.32 17.20 12.78
N ASP A 392 21.23 18.09 12.37
CA ASP A 392 22.12 17.79 11.23
C ASP A 392 23.09 16.65 11.55
N GLU A 393 23.50 16.50 12.81
CA GLU A 393 24.33 15.40 13.28
C GLU A 393 23.62 14.03 13.13
N ASP A 394 22.30 13.98 13.41
CA ASP A 394 21.50 12.78 13.21
C ASP A 394 21.42 12.39 11.72
N VAL A 395 21.27 13.39 10.85
CA VAL A 395 21.29 13.18 9.38
C VAL A 395 22.65 12.66 8.91
N LEU A 396 23.76 13.26 9.41
CA LEU A 396 25.12 12.84 9.06
C LEU A 396 25.45 11.44 9.60
N ALA A 397 24.87 11.04 10.74
CA ALA A 397 25.04 9.71 11.32
C ALA A 397 24.55 8.59 10.38
N ILE A 398 23.64 8.89 9.44
CA ILE A 398 23.22 7.94 8.38
C ILE A 398 24.42 7.54 7.52
N ALA A 399 25.23 8.53 7.08
CA ALA A 399 26.43 8.26 6.28
C ALA A 399 27.51 7.53 7.08
N SER A 400 27.63 7.83 8.37
CA SER A 400 28.57 7.16 9.28
C SER A 400 28.20 5.68 9.47
N LEU A 401 26.94 5.35 9.72
CA LEU A 401 26.46 3.97 9.81
C LEU A 401 26.68 3.21 8.50
N ALA A 402 26.32 3.79 7.37
CA ALA A 402 26.53 3.18 6.06
C ALA A 402 28.03 2.93 5.78
N GLY A 403 28.90 3.88 6.19
CA GLY A 403 30.36 3.75 6.10
C GLY A 403 30.90 2.62 6.98
N ALA A 404 30.42 2.50 8.21
CA ALA A 404 30.79 1.43 9.13
C ALA A 404 30.44 0.04 8.59
N ILE A 405 29.25 -0.12 8.02
CA ILE A 405 28.83 -1.38 7.38
C ILE A 405 29.73 -1.72 6.20
N ARG A 406 29.96 -0.75 5.29
CA ARG A 406 30.75 -0.99 4.09
C ARG A 406 32.22 -1.31 4.39
N LYS A 407 32.85 -0.52 5.26
CA LYS A 407 34.27 -0.64 5.59
C LYS A 407 34.55 -1.74 6.63
N GLY A 408 33.69 -1.86 7.64
CA GLY A 408 33.86 -2.83 8.72
C GLY A 408 33.42 -4.24 8.36
N LEU A 409 32.27 -4.37 7.68
CA LEU A 409 31.71 -5.68 7.32
C LEU A 409 31.94 -6.09 5.86
N HIS A 410 32.53 -5.22 5.05
CA HIS A 410 32.73 -5.45 3.60
C HIS A 410 31.44 -5.82 2.85
N MET A 411 30.28 -5.37 3.31
CA MET A 411 29.00 -5.57 2.65
C MET A 411 28.69 -4.44 1.66
N GLY A 412 28.01 -4.77 0.56
CA GLY A 412 27.42 -3.76 -0.30
C GLY A 412 26.28 -3.02 0.43
N VAL A 413 26.24 -1.69 0.32
CA VAL A 413 25.21 -0.86 0.97
C VAL A 413 24.45 -0.09 -0.08
N SER A 414 23.10 -0.16 -0.03
CA SER A 414 22.21 0.74 -0.75
C SER A 414 21.28 1.46 0.22
N LEU A 415 21.01 2.74 -0.07
CA LEU A 415 20.20 3.60 0.79
C LEU A 415 18.90 4.00 0.09
N SER A 416 17.81 4.02 0.83
CA SER A 416 16.55 4.65 0.42
C SER A 416 16.17 5.66 1.50
N VAL A 417 16.19 6.93 1.13
CA VAL A 417 15.97 8.05 2.06
C VAL A 417 14.70 8.78 1.65
N ASN A 418 13.72 8.83 2.55
CA ASN A 418 12.45 9.48 2.36
C ASN A 418 12.31 10.71 3.28
N THR A 419 11.49 11.69 2.90
CA THR A 419 11.08 12.75 3.82
C THR A 419 9.98 12.21 4.74
N PHE A 420 10.10 12.45 6.04
CA PHE A 420 9.05 12.13 7.00
C PHE A 420 7.80 12.97 6.72
N VAL A 421 6.65 12.31 6.64
CA VAL A 421 5.34 12.96 6.48
C VAL A 421 4.48 12.65 7.70
N PRO A 422 4.13 13.65 8.52
CA PRO A 422 3.22 13.47 9.65
C PRO A 422 1.83 13.04 9.17
N LYS A 423 1.27 11.97 9.76
CA LYS A 423 -0.01 11.39 9.35
C LYS A 423 -1.07 11.52 10.45
N PRO A 424 -2.32 11.84 10.10
CA PRO A 424 -3.42 11.81 11.06
C PRO A 424 -3.54 10.45 11.75
N GLY A 425 -3.98 10.46 13.00
CA GLY A 425 -4.17 9.22 13.79
C GLY A 425 -2.88 8.56 14.28
N THR A 426 -1.70 9.16 14.04
CA THR A 426 -0.42 8.69 14.58
C THR A 426 0.04 9.59 15.75
N PRO A 427 0.82 9.07 16.71
CA PRO A 427 1.38 9.89 17.78
C PRO A 427 2.20 11.10 17.30
N TRP A 428 2.86 10.99 16.16
CA TRP A 428 3.60 12.10 15.54
C TRP A 428 2.79 12.86 14.47
N GLY A 429 1.50 12.62 14.37
CA GLY A 429 0.65 13.28 13.39
C GLY A 429 0.67 14.81 13.48
N ASN A 430 0.62 15.34 14.69
CA ASN A 430 0.62 16.79 14.93
C ASN A 430 2.01 17.43 14.92
N GLN A 431 3.07 16.70 14.56
CA GLN A 431 4.40 17.28 14.43
C GLN A 431 4.48 18.10 13.13
N PRO A 432 5.30 19.16 13.10
CA PRO A 432 5.45 19.97 11.90
C PRO A 432 6.09 19.15 10.76
N PHE A 433 5.57 19.32 9.56
CA PHE A 433 6.24 18.85 8.35
C PHE A 433 7.47 19.73 8.06
N VAL A 434 8.58 19.10 7.75
CA VAL A 434 9.88 19.80 7.59
C VAL A 434 9.90 20.81 6.43
N GLY A 435 9.03 20.63 5.44
CA GLY A 435 8.93 21.45 4.24
C GLY A 435 9.99 21.14 3.17
N ILE A 436 9.68 21.56 1.94
CA ILE A 436 10.48 21.22 0.74
C ILE A 436 11.92 21.71 0.86
N LYS A 437 12.11 23.00 1.18
CA LYS A 437 13.45 23.64 1.19
C LYS A 437 14.39 22.98 2.20
N GLU A 438 13.90 22.70 3.41
CA GLU A 438 14.71 22.09 4.46
C GLU A 438 14.99 20.61 4.16
N ALA A 439 14.03 19.88 3.63
CA ALA A 439 14.26 18.51 3.18
C ALA A 439 15.33 18.45 2.07
N GLU A 440 15.26 19.36 1.08
CA GLU A 440 16.29 19.49 0.03
C GLU A 440 17.66 19.81 0.62
N ARG A 441 17.75 20.73 1.59
CA ARG A 441 19.00 21.09 2.28
C ARG A 441 19.61 19.87 2.97
N ARG A 442 18.81 19.13 3.75
CA ARG A 442 19.26 17.93 4.47
C ARG A 442 19.69 16.83 3.49
N TYR A 443 18.96 16.64 2.40
CA TYR A 443 19.36 15.70 1.35
C TYR A 443 20.71 16.07 0.72
N GLN A 444 20.99 17.34 0.48
CA GLN A 444 22.30 17.77 -0.05
C GLN A 444 23.43 17.55 0.96
N CYS A 445 23.18 17.83 2.25
CA CYS A 445 24.13 17.53 3.33
C CYS A 445 24.45 16.02 3.37
N LEU A 446 23.42 15.19 3.39
CA LEU A 446 23.57 13.74 3.43
C LEU A 446 24.29 13.19 2.19
N LYS A 447 23.96 13.67 0.99
CA LYS A 447 24.64 13.26 -0.25
C LYS A 447 26.14 13.52 -0.21
N ARG A 448 26.57 14.67 0.32
CA ARG A 448 27.99 15.00 0.48
C ARG A 448 28.67 14.04 1.47
N ALA A 449 28.07 13.86 2.64
CA ALA A 449 28.60 12.97 3.67
C ALA A 449 28.68 11.49 3.18
N ILE A 450 27.71 11.02 2.42
CA ILE A 450 27.74 9.69 1.81
C ILE A 450 28.89 9.59 0.80
N ALA A 451 29.08 10.60 -0.06
CA ALA A 451 30.15 10.59 -1.04
C ALA A 451 31.54 10.53 -0.37
N GLU A 452 31.72 11.24 0.74
CA GLU A 452 32.94 11.23 1.55
C GLU A 452 33.19 9.88 2.24
N ASN A 453 32.14 9.25 2.79
CA ASN A 453 32.25 8.00 3.54
C ASN A 453 32.29 6.74 2.67
N LEU A 454 31.54 6.71 1.55
CA LEU A 454 31.34 5.53 0.72
C LEU A 454 32.02 5.64 -0.66
N GLY A 455 32.55 6.82 -1.02
CA GLY A 455 33.12 7.07 -2.35
C GLY A 455 32.06 7.30 -3.41
N LYS A 456 32.48 7.47 -4.69
CA LYS A 456 31.58 7.87 -5.79
C LYS A 456 30.65 6.76 -6.32
N SER A 457 30.88 5.50 -5.98
CA SER A 457 30.13 4.33 -6.48
C SER A 457 29.19 3.75 -5.41
N PHE A 458 28.37 4.59 -4.78
CA PHE A 458 27.34 4.15 -3.86
C PHE A 458 25.95 4.20 -4.54
N GLU A 459 25.04 3.36 -4.07
CA GLU A 459 23.65 3.36 -4.49
C GLU A 459 22.80 4.04 -3.41
N ALA A 460 22.27 5.23 -3.71
CA ALA A 460 21.31 5.91 -2.84
C ALA A 460 20.18 6.52 -3.65
N ARG A 461 18.95 6.22 -3.23
CA ARG A 461 17.73 6.79 -3.78
C ARG A 461 17.14 7.75 -2.75
N PHE A 462 16.78 8.93 -3.19
CA PHE A 462 16.09 9.95 -2.39
C PHE A 462 14.70 10.17 -2.99
N SER A 463 13.67 10.17 -2.15
CA SER A 463 12.33 10.55 -2.58
C SER A 463 12.26 12.05 -2.92
N SER A 464 11.24 12.43 -3.67
CA SER A 464 11.02 13.85 -3.99
C SER A 464 10.44 14.58 -2.78
N PRO A 465 11.05 15.67 -2.27
CA PRO A 465 10.44 16.49 -1.24
C PRO A 465 9.11 17.13 -1.66
N ARG A 466 8.90 17.35 -2.97
CA ARG A 466 7.64 17.86 -3.50
C ARG A 466 6.54 16.82 -3.48
N GLU A 467 6.86 15.54 -3.74
CA GLU A 467 5.92 14.43 -3.57
C GLU A 467 5.54 14.26 -2.09
N ALA A 468 6.50 14.40 -1.17
CA ALA A 468 6.24 14.38 0.26
C ALA A 468 5.34 15.55 0.72
N ASP A 469 5.51 16.75 0.14
CA ASP A 469 4.63 17.90 0.39
C ASP A 469 3.21 17.63 -0.13
N LEU A 470 3.08 17.08 -1.32
CA LEU A 470 1.77 16.68 -1.86
C LEU A 470 1.09 15.63 -0.96
N GLU A 471 1.83 14.62 -0.55
CA GLU A 471 1.37 13.58 0.38
C GLU A 471 0.92 14.18 1.72
N TYR A 472 1.71 15.09 2.29
CA TYR A 472 1.36 15.80 3.52
C TYR A 472 0.07 16.60 3.37
N ARG A 473 -0.05 17.39 2.30
CA ARG A 473 -1.25 18.18 2.03
C ARG A 473 -2.49 17.30 1.86
N LEU A 474 -2.39 16.18 1.14
CA LEU A 474 -3.49 15.23 0.98
C LEU A 474 -3.85 14.52 2.29
N SER A 475 -2.85 14.19 3.13
CA SER A 475 -3.09 13.54 4.43
C SER A 475 -3.97 14.37 5.38
N TRP A 476 -3.90 15.71 5.27
CA TRP A 476 -4.60 16.66 6.15
C TRP A 476 -5.74 17.42 5.46
N ALA A 477 -5.99 17.10 4.19
CA ALA A 477 -6.99 17.79 3.41
C ALA A 477 -8.42 17.48 3.84
N GLY A 478 -9.27 18.51 3.80
CA GLY A 478 -10.72 18.38 3.89
C GLY A 478 -11.38 18.23 2.52
N PRO A 479 -12.73 18.32 2.46
CA PRO A 479 -13.48 18.19 1.22
C PRO A 479 -13.12 19.26 0.17
N GLU A 480 -12.64 20.43 0.60
CA GLU A 480 -12.21 21.54 -0.28
C GLU A 480 -11.00 21.17 -1.15
N ALA A 481 -10.26 20.13 -0.78
CA ALA A 481 -9.10 19.67 -1.56
C ALA A 481 -9.46 19.32 -3.01
N VAL A 482 -10.69 18.94 -3.27
CA VAL A 482 -11.15 18.60 -4.62
C VAL A 482 -10.91 19.73 -5.62
N ASP A 483 -10.97 21.00 -5.20
CA ASP A 483 -10.77 22.17 -6.07
C ASP A 483 -9.36 22.23 -6.67
N TRP A 484 -8.35 22.07 -5.81
CA TRP A 484 -6.98 22.10 -6.29
C TRP A 484 -6.54 20.75 -6.90
N MET A 485 -7.13 19.63 -6.48
CA MET A 485 -6.91 18.31 -7.08
C MET A 485 -7.39 18.30 -8.54
N GLU A 486 -8.57 18.83 -8.85
CA GLU A 486 -9.04 18.98 -10.23
C GLU A 486 -8.10 19.85 -11.06
N THR A 487 -7.58 20.94 -10.48
CA THR A 487 -6.58 21.78 -11.14
C THR A 487 -5.30 20.99 -11.47
N LEU A 488 -4.85 20.11 -10.59
CA LEU A 488 -3.70 19.25 -10.86
C LEU A 488 -3.99 18.21 -11.95
N VAL A 489 -5.17 17.60 -11.94
CA VAL A 489 -5.61 16.65 -12.97
C VAL A 489 -5.64 17.33 -14.34
N GLU A 490 -6.22 18.55 -14.44
CA GLU A 490 -6.24 19.31 -15.69
C GLU A 490 -4.83 19.65 -16.19
N LYS A 491 -3.90 19.98 -15.31
CA LYS A 491 -2.50 20.19 -15.67
C LYS A 491 -1.83 18.92 -16.21
N ARG A 492 -2.09 17.76 -15.58
CA ARG A 492 -1.60 16.45 -16.05
C ARG A 492 -2.13 16.17 -17.46
N LYS A 493 -3.44 16.33 -17.71
CA LYS A 493 -4.08 16.12 -19.02
C LYS A 493 -3.47 16.98 -20.13
N ARG A 494 -3.10 18.23 -19.83
CA ARG A 494 -2.47 19.15 -20.80
C ARG A 494 -1.01 18.86 -21.08
N GLY A 495 -0.43 17.80 -20.51
CA GLY A 495 0.98 17.41 -20.72
C GLY A 495 1.99 18.36 -20.11
N LYS A 496 1.58 19.18 -19.14
CA LYS A 496 2.47 20.04 -18.37
C LYS A 496 2.98 19.31 -17.13
N ASN A 497 3.82 18.28 -17.34
CA ASN A 497 4.37 17.41 -16.30
C ASN A 497 5.35 18.05 -15.30
N ASN A 498 5.51 19.37 -15.29
CA ASN A 498 6.41 20.09 -14.39
C ASN A 498 5.68 20.79 -13.23
N ALA A 499 4.48 20.35 -12.86
CA ALA A 499 3.63 21.07 -11.90
C ALA A 499 3.46 20.36 -10.54
N ILE A 500 4.38 19.44 -10.21
CA ILE A 500 4.51 18.89 -8.86
C ILE A 500 5.91 19.22 -8.34
#